data_271678869e34f0e72d38e5e829a3bafb
#
_entry.id   271678869e34f0e72d38e5e829a3bafb
#
_cell.length_a   1.000
_cell.length_b   1.000
_cell.length_c   1.000
_cell.angle_alpha   90.00
_cell.angle_beta   90.00
_cell.angle_gamma   90.00
#
_symmetry.space_group_name_H-M   'P 1'
#
loop_
_entity.id
_entity.type
_entity.pdbx_description
1 polymer ?
#
loop_
_entity_poly.entity_id
_entity_poly.type
_entity_poly.pdbx_seq_one_letter_code
_entity_poly.pdbx_strand_id
1 'polypeptide(L)'
;KRQALHCVDNEGEVDLEGNLKISWKYTGIELAKSIMSKPIKEIGKKVIEPMILHQNKYETDKRLREAYEEFKKLPLTTICKIARVKTFNKYSDGSSGFQTMKGMQAHVRAAYYHNLIIEKEKIHGVQPIREGDTIQVIALKPNNKYRIDSIAIRDGYMPPEFLELFEIDYRRIFEKPFYACIASLYKVANWTPPNVTDEYEFELFDLFGEE
;
A
#
# COMPACT_ATOMS: atom_id res chain seq x y z
N LYS A 1 16.19 -0.46 17.51
CA LYS A 1 16.63 0.58 16.55
C LYS A 1 16.18 1.93 17.08
N ARG A 2 17.08 2.90 17.19
CA ARG A 2 16.69 4.27 17.55
C ARG A 2 15.98 4.90 16.36
N GLN A 3 14.75 5.35 16.57
CA GLN A 3 14.03 6.22 15.66
C GLN A 3 14.38 7.66 16.03
N ALA A 4 14.68 8.49 15.05
CA ALA A 4 15.02 9.87 15.31
C ALA A 4 14.45 10.77 14.21
N LEU A 5 13.94 11.91 14.64
CA LEU A 5 13.61 13.03 13.78
C LEU A 5 14.73 14.06 13.95
N HIS A 6 15.33 14.47 12.86
CA HIS A 6 16.34 15.53 12.85
C HIS A 6 15.80 16.72 12.06
N CYS A 7 15.87 17.89 12.67
CA CYS A 7 15.75 19.13 11.94
C CYS A 7 17.00 19.28 11.05
N VAL A 8 16.80 19.50 9.79
CA VAL A 8 17.88 19.79 8.83
C VAL A 8 17.72 21.23 8.42
N ASP A 9 18.65 22.07 8.85
CA ASP A 9 18.79 23.41 8.33
C ASP A 9 19.28 23.29 6.86
N ASN A 10 18.55 23.90 5.95
CA ASN A 10 18.89 23.91 4.51
C ASN A 10 19.86 25.08 4.19
N GLU A 11 20.84 25.34 5.06
CA GLU A 11 21.96 26.28 4.84
C GLU A 11 21.52 27.67 4.32
N GLY A 12 20.45 28.22 4.94
CA GLY A 12 20.00 29.57 4.59
C GLY A 12 19.06 29.65 3.40
N GLU A 13 18.59 28.51 2.84
CA GLU A 13 17.48 28.55 1.88
C GLU A 13 16.24 29.17 2.54
N VAL A 14 15.67 30.15 1.86
CA VAL A 14 14.41 30.79 2.26
C VAL A 14 13.27 30.36 1.33
N ASP A 15 12.05 30.33 1.87
CA ASP A 15 10.85 30.12 1.05
C ASP A 15 10.49 31.43 0.28
N LEU A 16 9.41 31.38 -0.50
CA LEU A 16 8.93 32.53 -1.27
C LEU A 16 8.49 33.72 -0.41
N GLU A 17 8.31 33.51 0.90
CA GLU A 17 7.89 34.50 1.89
C GLU A 17 9.09 35.02 2.70
N GLY A 18 10.30 34.53 2.44
CA GLY A 18 11.53 34.96 3.12
C GLY A 18 11.81 34.26 4.46
N ASN A 19 11.06 33.20 4.82
CA ASN A 19 11.32 32.44 6.02
C ASN A 19 12.36 31.34 5.76
N LEU A 20 13.18 31.03 6.77
CA LEU A 20 14.14 29.93 6.70
C LEU A 20 13.43 28.61 6.40
N LYS A 21 13.85 27.96 5.33
CA LYS A 21 13.30 26.67 4.91
C LYS A 21 13.85 25.55 5.79
N ILE A 22 13.07 25.14 6.76
CA ILE A 22 13.41 24.02 7.66
C ILE A 22 12.86 22.73 7.08
N SER A 23 13.71 21.73 6.90
CA SER A 23 13.29 20.40 6.52
C SER A 23 13.54 19.39 7.64
N TRP A 24 12.68 18.36 7.69
CA TRP A 24 12.78 17.31 8.68
C TRP A 24 13.32 16.03 8.05
N LYS A 25 14.37 15.48 8.64
CA LYS A 25 14.92 14.19 8.23
C LYS A 25 14.45 13.09 9.17
N TYR A 26 13.74 12.13 8.61
CA TYR A 26 13.24 10.96 9.34
C TYR A 26 14.25 9.82 9.24
N THR A 27 14.71 9.27 10.36
CA THR A 27 15.63 8.14 10.40
C THR A 27 15.07 7.00 11.25
N GLY A 28 15.31 5.76 10.84
CA GLY A 28 14.87 4.59 11.58
C GLY A 28 13.38 4.25 11.45
N ILE A 29 12.61 5.08 10.76
CA ILE A 29 11.18 4.86 10.50
C ILE A 29 11.03 4.03 9.22
N GLU A 30 10.14 3.05 9.24
CA GLU A 30 9.94 2.15 8.08
C GLU A 30 9.44 2.89 6.82
N LEU A 31 8.68 3.97 6.98
CA LEU A 31 8.25 4.84 5.88
C LEU A 31 9.41 5.50 5.13
N ALA A 32 10.58 5.66 5.76
CA ALA A 32 11.77 6.21 5.10
C ALA A 32 12.51 5.21 4.22
N LYS A 33 12.13 3.92 4.25
CA LYS A 33 12.79 2.88 3.45
C LYS A 33 12.66 3.14 1.95
N SER A 34 13.68 2.73 1.20
CA SER A 34 13.73 2.88 -0.28
C SER A 34 12.61 2.14 -1.01
N ILE A 35 12.02 1.12 -0.39
CA ILE A 35 10.93 0.33 -0.96
C ILE A 35 9.59 1.09 -1.07
N MET A 36 9.44 2.18 -0.31
CA MET A 36 8.25 3.03 -0.37
C MET A 36 8.39 4.07 -1.49
N SER A 37 7.34 4.23 -2.28
CA SER A 37 7.27 5.27 -3.31
C SER A 37 7.26 6.69 -2.70
N LYS A 38 7.69 7.69 -3.47
CA LYS A 38 7.67 9.08 -3.01
C LYS A 38 6.30 9.56 -2.54
N PRO A 39 5.19 9.34 -3.30
CA PRO A 39 3.87 9.76 -2.84
C PRO A 39 3.45 9.15 -1.50
N ILE A 40 3.72 7.86 -1.30
CA ILE A 40 3.44 7.19 -0.02
C ILE A 40 4.24 7.81 1.13
N LYS A 41 5.51 8.16 0.87
CA LYS A 41 6.35 8.83 1.88
C LYS A 41 5.81 10.21 2.25
N GLU A 42 5.35 10.99 1.28
CA GLU A 42 4.77 12.31 1.53
C GLU A 42 3.46 12.23 2.33
N ILE A 43 2.58 11.29 1.99
CA ILE A 43 1.39 11.01 2.80
C ILE A 43 1.79 10.63 4.24
N GLY A 44 2.78 9.76 4.39
CA GLY A 44 3.27 9.34 5.70
C GLY A 44 3.86 10.47 6.53
N LYS A 45 4.59 11.41 5.92
CA LYS A 45 5.10 12.60 6.60
C LYS A 45 3.97 13.46 7.16
N LYS A 46 2.93 13.75 6.37
CA LYS A 46 1.76 14.51 6.81
C LYS A 46 1.08 13.91 8.05
N VAL A 47 1.04 12.56 8.14
CA VAL A 47 0.47 11.87 9.30
C VAL A 47 1.38 11.94 10.53
N ILE A 48 2.70 11.81 10.33
CA ILE A 48 3.66 11.74 11.44
C ILE A 48 3.94 13.12 12.05
N GLU A 49 3.88 14.16 11.25
CA GLU A 49 4.24 15.52 11.67
C GLU A 49 3.47 16.02 12.89
N PRO A 50 2.12 15.98 12.96
CA PRO A 50 1.38 16.37 14.16
C PRO A 50 1.72 15.52 15.39
N MET A 51 2.03 14.24 15.19
CA MET A 51 2.42 13.31 16.26
C MET A 51 3.75 13.74 16.89
N ILE A 52 4.75 14.01 16.06
CA ILE A 52 6.14 14.19 16.51
C ILE A 52 6.38 15.64 16.98
N LEU A 53 5.86 16.62 16.23
CA LEU A 53 6.13 18.04 16.52
C LEU A 53 5.21 18.62 17.59
N HIS A 54 3.95 18.17 17.62
CA HIS A 54 2.92 18.79 18.44
C HIS A 54 2.30 17.84 19.46
N GLN A 55 2.65 16.55 19.45
CA GLN A 55 2.04 15.51 20.29
C GLN A 55 0.49 15.55 20.25
N ASN A 56 -0.04 15.92 19.08
CA ASN A 56 -1.47 16.13 18.87
C ASN A 56 -2.10 14.86 18.30
N LYS A 57 -2.70 14.05 19.18
CA LYS A 57 -3.36 12.79 18.79
C LYS A 57 -4.53 13.05 17.86
N TYR A 58 -5.38 14.03 18.13
CA TYR A 58 -6.57 14.31 17.34
C TYR A 58 -6.22 14.63 15.88
N GLU A 59 -5.28 15.56 15.68
CA GLU A 59 -4.84 15.91 14.31
C GLU A 59 -4.13 14.74 13.63
N THR A 60 -3.39 13.93 14.37
CA THR A 60 -2.75 12.71 13.83
C THR A 60 -3.80 11.70 13.37
N ASP A 61 -4.84 11.45 14.16
CA ASP A 61 -5.95 10.55 13.84
C ASP A 61 -6.69 11.02 12.58
N LYS A 62 -6.97 12.33 12.50
CA LYS A 62 -7.58 12.98 11.33
C LYS A 62 -6.71 12.78 10.08
N ARG A 63 -5.41 13.09 10.15
CA ARG A 63 -4.47 12.91 9.05
C ARG A 63 -4.33 11.46 8.61
N LEU A 64 -4.44 10.51 9.54
CA LEU A 64 -4.36 9.10 9.20
C LEU A 64 -5.60 8.63 8.41
N ARG A 65 -6.80 9.14 8.72
CA ARG A 65 -8.01 8.90 7.93
C ARG A 65 -7.90 9.53 6.54
N GLU A 66 -7.51 10.79 6.45
CA GLU A 66 -7.27 11.49 5.18
C GLU A 66 -6.24 10.74 4.32
N ALA A 67 -5.20 10.19 4.95
CA ALA A 67 -4.16 9.40 4.28
C ALA A 67 -4.71 8.17 3.57
N TYR A 68 -5.71 7.49 4.13
CA TYR A 68 -6.36 6.35 3.47
C TYR A 68 -7.10 6.78 2.20
N GLU A 69 -7.81 7.91 2.25
CA GLU A 69 -8.50 8.46 1.09
C GLU A 69 -7.53 8.96 0.00
N GLU A 70 -6.44 9.64 0.41
CA GLU A 70 -5.37 10.02 -0.53
C GLU A 70 -4.72 8.78 -1.17
N PHE A 71 -4.48 7.73 -0.38
CA PHE A 71 -3.88 6.49 -0.84
C PHE A 71 -4.72 5.78 -1.90
N LYS A 72 -6.04 5.71 -1.72
CA LYS A 72 -6.95 5.10 -2.70
C LYS A 72 -6.95 5.82 -4.07
N LYS A 73 -6.62 7.11 -4.09
CA LYS A 73 -6.54 7.91 -5.33
C LYS A 73 -5.23 7.73 -6.08
N LEU A 74 -4.22 7.12 -5.44
CA LEU A 74 -2.93 6.89 -6.09
C LEU A 74 -3.03 5.78 -7.14
N PRO A 75 -2.24 5.86 -8.24
CA PRO A 75 -2.16 4.77 -9.20
C PRO A 75 -1.73 3.45 -8.56
N LEU A 76 -2.29 2.34 -9.01
CA LEU A 76 -1.94 1.00 -8.51
C LEU A 76 -0.43 0.72 -8.60
N THR A 77 0.23 1.21 -9.63
CA THR A 77 1.69 1.13 -9.79
C THR A 77 2.47 1.76 -8.64
N THR A 78 1.88 2.74 -7.97
CA THR A 78 2.49 3.47 -6.85
C THR A 78 2.31 2.76 -5.52
N ILE A 79 1.15 2.13 -5.33
CA ILE A 79 0.74 1.56 -4.03
C ILE A 79 0.98 0.05 -3.93
N CYS A 80 1.08 -0.65 -5.06
CA CYS A 80 1.25 -2.10 -5.08
C CYS A 80 2.71 -2.52 -4.88
N LYS A 81 2.89 -3.68 -4.26
CA LYS A 81 4.20 -4.27 -4.03
C LYS A 81 4.82 -4.74 -5.34
N ILE A 82 6.00 -4.24 -5.66
CA ILE A 82 6.81 -4.72 -6.78
C ILE A 82 7.57 -5.98 -6.35
N ALA A 83 7.56 -7.00 -7.19
CA ALA A 83 8.31 -8.23 -6.98
C ALA A 83 8.84 -8.77 -8.31
N ARG A 84 9.95 -9.51 -8.26
CA ARG A 84 10.46 -10.25 -9.40
C ARG A 84 10.05 -11.71 -9.27
N VAL A 85 9.48 -12.27 -10.32
CA VAL A 85 9.08 -13.67 -10.37
C VAL A 85 10.32 -14.54 -10.45
N LYS A 86 10.51 -15.40 -9.45
CA LYS A 86 11.60 -16.37 -9.39
C LYS A 86 11.02 -17.74 -9.14
N THR A 87 11.65 -18.77 -9.70
CA THR A 87 11.29 -20.18 -9.47
C THR A 87 9.83 -20.50 -9.81
N PHE A 88 9.29 -19.86 -10.85
CA PHE A 88 7.92 -20.07 -11.31
C PHE A 88 7.65 -21.54 -11.60
N ASN A 89 8.53 -22.16 -12.38
CA ASN A 89 8.42 -23.57 -12.81
C ASN A 89 8.56 -24.57 -11.65
N LYS A 90 9.24 -24.20 -10.56
CA LYS A 90 9.40 -25.08 -9.39
C LYS A 90 8.08 -25.42 -8.71
N TYR A 91 7.12 -24.52 -8.80
CA TYR A 91 5.82 -24.65 -8.13
C TYR A 91 4.67 -24.98 -9.07
N SER A 92 4.95 -25.14 -10.38
CA SER A 92 3.97 -25.58 -11.35
C SER A 92 3.98 -27.11 -11.41
N ASP A 93 2.86 -27.71 -11.05
CA ASP A 93 2.65 -29.15 -11.22
C ASP A 93 2.04 -29.52 -12.59
N GLY A 94 1.94 -28.53 -13.49
CA GLY A 94 1.30 -28.70 -14.79
C GLY A 94 -0.23 -28.78 -14.73
N SER A 95 -0.83 -28.63 -13.55
CA SER A 95 -2.30 -28.62 -13.44
C SER A 95 -2.87 -27.27 -13.86
N SER A 96 -4.00 -27.30 -14.56
CA SER A 96 -4.76 -26.11 -14.96
C SER A 96 -5.71 -25.56 -13.89
N GLY A 97 -5.56 -25.98 -12.64
CA GLY A 97 -6.41 -25.57 -11.52
C GLY A 97 -5.95 -24.31 -10.80
N PHE A 98 -6.83 -23.70 -9.98
CA PHE A 98 -6.47 -22.60 -9.06
C PHE A 98 -5.84 -23.08 -7.75
N GLN A 99 -5.49 -24.35 -7.67
CA GLN A 99 -4.76 -24.90 -6.54
C GLN A 99 -3.28 -24.61 -6.71
N THR A 100 -2.68 -24.04 -5.69
CA THR A 100 -1.25 -23.73 -5.67
C THR A 100 -0.54 -24.67 -4.72
N MET A 101 0.71 -25.01 -5.04
CA MET A 101 1.51 -25.87 -4.20
C MET A 101 1.80 -25.23 -2.83
N LYS A 102 1.85 -26.04 -1.79
CA LYS A 102 2.22 -25.61 -0.43
C LYS A 102 3.62 -24.96 -0.46
N GLY A 103 3.73 -23.78 0.15
CA GLY A 103 5.00 -23.05 0.21
C GLY A 103 5.25 -22.09 -0.97
N MET A 104 4.37 -22.04 -1.97
CA MET A 104 4.48 -21.06 -3.04
C MET A 104 4.43 -19.63 -2.50
N GLN A 105 5.42 -18.82 -2.89
CA GLN A 105 5.49 -17.42 -2.47
C GLN A 105 4.32 -16.62 -3.05
N ALA A 106 3.77 -15.67 -2.26
CA ALA A 106 2.57 -14.92 -2.62
C ALA A 106 2.65 -14.23 -4.00
N HIS A 107 3.79 -13.65 -4.35
CA HIS A 107 3.97 -12.98 -5.65
C HIS A 107 4.06 -13.98 -6.82
N VAL A 108 4.63 -15.15 -6.61
CA VAL A 108 4.66 -16.23 -7.63
C VAL A 108 3.25 -16.78 -7.83
N ARG A 109 2.50 -16.95 -6.73
CA ARG A 109 1.09 -17.35 -6.77
C ARG A 109 0.22 -16.33 -7.53
N ALA A 110 0.43 -15.03 -7.28
CA ALA A 110 -0.29 -13.97 -7.99
C ALA A 110 0.01 -13.98 -9.50
N ALA A 111 1.26 -14.26 -9.90
CA ALA A 111 1.65 -14.42 -11.29
C ALA A 111 1.00 -15.66 -11.94
N TYR A 112 0.93 -16.76 -11.20
CA TYR A 112 0.24 -17.97 -11.66
C TYR A 112 -1.25 -17.71 -11.89
N TYR A 113 -1.92 -17.01 -10.97
CA TYR A 113 -3.34 -16.64 -11.14
C TYR A 113 -3.54 -15.72 -12.35
N HIS A 114 -2.65 -14.75 -12.59
CA HIS A 114 -2.71 -13.93 -13.79
C HIS A 114 -2.76 -14.81 -15.06
N ASN A 115 -1.85 -15.75 -15.19
CA ASN A 115 -1.77 -16.62 -16.36
C ASN A 115 -3.02 -17.50 -16.52
N LEU A 116 -3.50 -18.07 -15.40
CA LEU A 116 -4.73 -18.87 -15.42
C LEU A 116 -5.97 -18.08 -15.82
N ILE A 117 -6.09 -16.82 -15.34
CA ILE A 117 -7.25 -15.98 -15.66
C ILE A 117 -7.25 -15.58 -17.12
N ILE A 118 -6.12 -15.14 -17.67
CA ILE A 118 -6.06 -14.77 -19.09
C ILE A 118 -6.38 -15.95 -20.01
N GLU A 119 -5.99 -17.17 -19.64
CA GLU A 119 -6.31 -18.38 -20.37
C GLU A 119 -7.80 -18.75 -20.25
N LYS A 120 -8.34 -18.79 -19.02
CA LYS A 120 -9.74 -19.21 -18.76
C LYS A 120 -10.76 -18.24 -19.31
N GLU A 121 -10.52 -16.94 -19.14
CA GLU A 121 -11.42 -15.88 -19.63
C GLU A 121 -11.10 -15.46 -21.06
N LYS A 122 -10.11 -16.13 -21.72
CA LYS A 122 -9.69 -15.86 -23.10
C LYS A 122 -9.38 -14.38 -23.35
N ILE A 123 -8.67 -13.76 -22.41
CA ILE A 123 -8.33 -12.34 -22.49
C ILE A 123 -7.22 -12.15 -23.51
N HIS A 124 -7.54 -11.47 -24.60
CA HIS A 124 -6.61 -11.24 -25.71
C HIS A 124 -5.76 -9.99 -25.47
N GLY A 125 -4.53 -10.00 -25.99
CA GLY A 125 -3.61 -8.85 -25.92
C GLY A 125 -2.84 -8.74 -24.59
N VAL A 126 -3.19 -9.53 -23.58
CA VAL A 126 -2.47 -9.58 -22.31
C VAL A 126 -1.41 -10.69 -22.37
N GLN A 127 -0.16 -10.32 -22.08
CA GLN A 127 0.95 -11.28 -22.14
C GLN A 127 1.03 -12.09 -20.83
N PRO A 128 1.27 -13.39 -20.91
CA PRO A 128 1.51 -14.21 -19.73
C PRO A 128 2.80 -13.76 -19.01
N ILE A 129 2.77 -13.82 -17.69
CA ILE A 129 3.92 -13.56 -16.83
C ILE A 129 4.85 -14.76 -16.86
N ARG A 130 6.15 -14.50 -17.01
CA ARG A 130 7.21 -15.51 -17.09
C ARG A 130 8.18 -15.40 -15.92
N GLU A 131 8.99 -16.41 -15.74
CA GLU A 131 10.11 -16.36 -14.81
C GLU A 131 11.08 -15.25 -15.20
N GLY A 132 11.49 -14.44 -14.22
CA GLY A 132 12.33 -13.27 -14.43
C GLY A 132 11.58 -11.95 -14.58
N ASP A 133 10.29 -11.99 -14.89
CA ASP A 133 9.48 -10.76 -15.03
C ASP A 133 9.37 -10.00 -13.70
N THR A 134 9.32 -8.69 -13.82
CA THR A 134 8.98 -7.80 -12.70
C THR A 134 7.49 -7.51 -12.74
N ILE A 135 6.83 -7.74 -11.63
CA ILE A 135 5.37 -7.65 -11.50
C ILE A 135 4.97 -6.74 -10.34
N GLN A 136 3.75 -6.27 -10.37
CA GLN A 136 3.06 -5.65 -9.25
C GLN A 136 1.99 -6.61 -8.73
N VAL A 137 1.97 -6.81 -7.42
CA VAL A 137 1.01 -7.70 -6.76
C VAL A 137 -0.11 -6.86 -6.16
N ILE A 138 -1.32 -7.10 -6.64
CA ILE A 138 -2.55 -6.44 -6.21
C ILE A 138 -3.29 -7.37 -5.28
N ALA A 139 -3.68 -6.87 -4.09
CA ALA A 139 -4.58 -7.58 -3.21
C ALA A 139 -6.03 -7.44 -3.72
N LEU A 140 -6.77 -8.54 -3.64
CA LEU A 140 -8.15 -8.63 -4.08
C LEU A 140 -9.06 -9.00 -2.91
N LYS A 141 -10.30 -8.51 -2.94
CA LYS A 141 -11.32 -9.00 -2.02
C LYS A 141 -11.57 -10.49 -2.31
N PRO A 142 -11.60 -11.35 -1.28
CA PRO A 142 -11.66 -12.81 -1.47
C PRO A 142 -13.01 -13.31 -2.01
N ASN A 143 -14.05 -12.48 -1.92
CA ASN A 143 -15.39 -12.83 -2.40
C ASN A 143 -15.52 -12.63 -3.93
N ASN A 144 -14.67 -13.31 -4.69
CA ASN A 144 -14.69 -13.30 -6.14
C ASN A 144 -14.91 -14.70 -6.72
N LYS A 145 -15.28 -14.78 -7.99
CA LYS A 145 -15.56 -16.03 -8.73
C LYS A 145 -14.50 -17.12 -8.53
N TYR A 146 -13.25 -16.72 -8.42
CA TYR A 146 -12.11 -17.64 -8.35
C TYR A 146 -11.59 -17.86 -6.92
N ARG A 147 -12.13 -17.16 -5.93
CA ARG A 147 -11.72 -17.22 -4.51
C ARG A 147 -10.21 -16.98 -4.33
N ILE A 148 -9.63 -16.12 -5.14
CA ILE A 148 -8.23 -15.72 -5.04
C ILE A 148 -8.12 -14.41 -4.25
N ASP A 149 -7.01 -14.24 -3.55
CA ASP A 149 -6.75 -13.10 -2.66
C ASP A 149 -5.76 -12.08 -3.25
N SER A 150 -5.20 -12.40 -4.41
CA SER A 150 -4.22 -11.54 -5.07
C SER A 150 -4.03 -11.92 -6.52
N ILE A 151 -3.70 -10.95 -7.36
CA ILE A 151 -3.33 -11.13 -8.77
C ILE A 151 -2.10 -10.29 -9.08
N ALA A 152 -1.31 -10.72 -10.06
CA ALA A 152 -0.21 -9.92 -10.56
C ALA A 152 -0.61 -9.14 -11.80
N ILE A 153 -0.03 -7.96 -11.96
CA ILE A 153 -0.03 -7.23 -13.23
C ILE A 153 1.41 -6.95 -13.67
N ARG A 154 1.58 -6.77 -14.97
CA ARG A 154 2.85 -6.47 -15.58
C ARG A 154 2.86 -5.03 -16.10
N ASP A 155 4.02 -4.38 -16.00
CA ASP A 155 4.26 -3.03 -16.56
C ASP A 155 3.24 -1.97 -16.12
N GLY A 156 2.61 -2.18 -14.96
CA GLY A 156 1.60 -1.28 -14.40
C GLY A 156 0.26 -1.28 -15.10
N TYR A 157 0.08 -2.14 -16.09
CA TYR A 157 -1.17 -2.25 -16.83
C TYR A 157 -2.12 -3.23 -16.16
N MET A 158 -3.27 -2.71 -15.73
CA MET A 158 -4.39 -3.50 -15.22
C MET A 158 -5.39 -3.71 -16.36
N PRO A 159 -5.54 -4.94 -16.87
CA PRO A 159 -6.52 -5.22 -17.90
C PRO A 159 -7.94 -4.84 -17.44
N PRO A 160 -8.76 -4.18 -18.28
CA PRO A 160 -10.14 -3.83 -17.92
C PRO A 160 -10.94 -5.06 -17.48
N GLU A 161 -10.75 -6.20 -18.10
CA GLU A 161 -11.41 -7.46 -17.78
C GLU A 161 -11.11 -7.92 -16.34
N PHE A 162 -9.91 -7.59 -15.80
CA PHE A 162 -9.59 -7.90 -14.42
C PHE A 162 -10.39 -7.02 -13.46
N LEU A 163 -10.67 -5.75 -13.82
CA LEU A 163 -11.49 -4.86 -13.01
C LEU A 163 -12.97 -5.27 -13.01
N GLU A 164 -13.44 -5.93 -14.07
CA GLU A 164 -14.79 -6.50 -14.12
C GLU A 164 -14.91 -7.78 -13.27
N LEU A 165 -13.83 -8.57 -13.18
CA LEU A 165 -13.81 -9.84 -12.45
C LEU A 165 -13.48 -9.70 -10.97
N PHE A 166 -12.73 -8.65 -10.59
CA PHE A 166 -12.14 -8.54 -9.27
C PHE A 166 -12.30 -7.15 -8.68
N GLU A 167 -12.64 -7.11 -7.41
CA GLU A 167 -12.61 -5.90 -6.60
C GLU A 167 -11.25 -5.81 -5.87
N ILE A 168 -10.61 -4.63 -5.96
CA ILE A 168 -9.31 -4.38 -5.33
C ILE A 168 -9.50 -4.18 -3.84
N ASP A 169 -8.71 -4.89 -3.04
CA ASP A 169 -8.68 -4.74 -1.59
C ASP A 169 -7.70 -3.63 -1.18
N TYR A 170 -8.13 -2.37 -1.33
CA TYR A 170 -7.34 -1.20 -0.92
C TYR A 170 -7.00 -1.21 0.57
N ARG A 171 -7.89 -1.75 1.40
CA ARG A 171 -7.66 -1.92 2.84
C ARG A 171 -6.41 -2.75 3.09
N ARG A 172 -6.33 -3.93 2.51
CA ARG A 172 -5.20 -4.85 2.67
C ARG A 172 -3.90 -4.28 2.08
N ILE A 173 -4.00 -3.51 0.98
CA ILE A 173 -2.83 -2.84 0.38
C ILE A 173 -2.32 -1.73 1.31
N PHE A 174 -3.21 -0.99 1.97
CA PHE A 174 -2.87 0.08 2.89
C PHE A 174 -2.35 -0.44 4.23
N GLU A 175 -3.02 -1.44 4.83
CA GLU A 175 -2.73 -1.93 6.17
C GLU A 175 -1.31 -2.45 6.33
N LYS A 176 -0.85 -3.32 5.43
CA LYS A 176 0.45 -3.99 5.59
C LYS A 176 1.65 -3.07 5.49
N PRO A 177 1.84 -2.29 4.40
CA PRO A 177 3.03 -1.47 4.26
C PRO A 177 2.93 -0.12 4.99
N PHE A 178 1.76 0.50 5.04
CA PHE A 178 1.61 1.88 5.53
C PHE A 178 1.09 1.94 6.96
N TYR A 179 -0.12 1.46 7.20
CA TYR A 179 -0.76 1.56 8.51
C TYR A 179 0.04 0.87 9.62
N ALA A 180 0.62 -0.30 9.35
CA ALA A 180 1.45 -1.01 10.33
C ALA A 180 2.67 -0.18 10.78
N CYS A 181 3.26 0.60 9.87
CA CYS A 181 4.37 1.49 10.19
C CYS A 181 3.91 2.63 11.12
N ILE A 182 2.79 3.27 10.81
CA ILE A 182 2.20 4.33 11.61
C ILE A 182 1.75 3.80 12.98
N ALA A 183 1.07 2.66 13.02
CA ALA A 183 0.62 2.04 14.26
C ALA A 183 1.79 1.72 15.22
N SER A 184 2.97 1.42 14.69
CA SER A 184 4.17 1.25 15.52
C SER A 184 4.59 2.54 16.25
N LEU A 185 4.39 3.70 15.64
CA LEU A 185 4.68 5.00 16.23
C LEU A 185 3.63 5.39 17.29
N TYR A 186 2.35 5.06 17.05
CA TYR A 186 1.29 5.22 18.05
C TYR A 186 1.61 4.47 19.35
N LYS A 187 2.13 3.23 19.24
CA LYS A 187 2.58 2.48 20.42
C LYS A 187 3.69 3.17 21.19
N VAL A 188 4.64 3.80 20.49
CA VAL A 188 5.72 4.55 21.14
C VAL A 188 5.18 5.79 21.87
N ALA A 189 4.14 6.43 21.32
CA ALA A 189 3.47 7.55 21.93
C ALA A 189 2.48 7.16 23.05
N ASN A 190 2.29 5.86 23.33
CA ASN A 190 1.25 5.30 24.19
C ASN A 190 -0.18 5.68 23.74
N TRP A 191 -0.39 5.77 22.46
CA TRP A 191 -1.69 6.04 21.85
C TRP A 191 -2.26 4.78 21.20
N THR A 192 -3.59 4.69 21.15
CA THR A 192 -4.30 3.69 20.34
C THR A 192 -4.55 4.29 18.96
N PRO A 193 -4.09 3.63 17.88
CA PRO A 193 -4.37 4.10 16.53
C PRO A 193 -5.85 3.91 16.19
N PRO A 194 -6.47 4.84 15.43
CA PRO A 194 -7.85 4.70 14.99
C PRO A 194 -7.96 3.61 13.93
N ASN A 195 -9.13 2.99 13.85
CA ASN A 195 -9.47 2.19 12.68
C ASN A 195 -9.83 3.16 11.54
N VAL A 196 -9.14 3.05 10.41
CA VAL A 196 -9.29 3.97 9.27
C VAL A 196 -9.92 3.31 8.05
N THR A 197 -10.27 2.03 8.16
CA THR A 197 -10.69 1.21 7.01
C THR A 197 -12.13 0.71 7.13
N ASP A 198 -12.82 0.95 8.23
CA ASP A 198 -14.23 0.60 8.41
C ASP A 198 -15.12 1.76 7.95
N GLU A 199 -15.90 1.51 6.92
CA GLU A 199 -16.84 2.48 6.34
C GLU A 199 -17.92 2.93 7.35
N TYR A 200 -18.18 2.14 8.39
CA TYR A 200 -19.23 2.42 9.39
C TYR A 200 -18.88 3.49 10.45
N GLU A 201 -17.59 3.79 10.68
CA GLU A 201 -17.22 4.84 11.64
C GLU A 201 -17.32 6.26 11.07
N PHE A 202 -17.33 6.43 9.74
CA PHE A 202 -17.43 7.74 9.11
C PHE A 202 -18.83 8.37 9.29
N GLU A 203 -19.90 7.60 9.20
CA GLU A 203 -21.27 8.11 9.36
C GLU A 203 -21.61 8.53 10.79
N LEU A 204 -20.95 7.94 11.79
CA LEU A 204 -21.20 8.27 13.21
C LEU A 204 -20.51 9.56 13.66
N PHE A 205 -19.33 9.90 13.12
CA PHE A 205 -18.61 11.11 13.48
C PHE A 205 -19.18 12.38 12.84
N ASP A 206 -19.70 12.28 11.61
CA ASP A 206 -20.40 13.40 10.95
C ASP A 206 -21.76 13.71 11.58
N LEU A 207 -22.36 12.73 12.27
CA LEU A 207 -23.65 12.89 12.95
C LEU A 207 -23.53 13.50 14.36
N PHE A 208 -22.37 13.45 15.01
CA PHE A 208 -22.16 13.91 16.40
C PHE A 208 -21.09 14.98 16.55
N GLY A 209 -20.55 15.51 15.47
CA GLY A 209 -19.43 16.48 15.46
C GLY A 209 -19.84 17.94 15.41
N GLU A 210 -21.11 18.30 15.57
CA GLU A 210 -21.58 19.68 15.74
C GLU A 210 -22.30 19.82 17.09
N GLU A 211 -21.53 20.06 18.15
CA GLU A 211 -21.95 20.84 19.34
C GLU A 211 -20.79 21.66 19.86
#